data_f046908135c80536425873b8cf318449
#
_entry.id   f046908135c80536425873b8cf318449
#
_cell.length_a   1.000
_cell.length_b   1.000
_cell.length_c   1.000
_cell.angle_alpha   90.00
_cell.angle_beta   90.00
_cell.angle_gamma   90.00
#
_symmetry.space_group_name_H-M   'P 1'
#
loop_
_entity.id
_entity.type
_entity.pdbx_description
1 polymer ?
#
loop_
_entity_poly.entity_id
_entity_poly.type
_entity_poly.pdbx_seq_one_letter_code
_entity_poly.pdbx_strand_id
1 'polypeptide(L)'
;LALTTNGLGLDRRAAQLRSAGLDRVNVSLDSIDASVYATTTRRDRFADALRGIQAAAMAGLNPIKVNAVAMADTIEQVAPSLLDKSLREGWQLRFIEHMPLGAQAWSRQAIVSAQRILDIFAANGFELTELGRPDRRPAQLWQVAPTATRPGGTVGIIASITRPFCDDCDRTRLTADGQLMTCLFAQAETDLRALLRGGASDEEIASTWQQATWFKPLAHGRDAGPNAQPLNLTRRSMSTIGG
;
A
#
# COMPACT_ATOMS: atom_id res chain seq x y z
N LEU A 1 13.22 -5.23 8.83
CA LEU A 1 11.81 -5.61 8.90
C LEU A 1 10.89 -4.40 8.72
N ALA A 2 9.67 -4.59 8.21
CA ALA A 2 8.67 -3.55 8.08
C ALA A 2 7.30 -4.07 8.54
N LEU A 3 6.53 -3.22 9.20
CA LEU A 3 5.17 -3.50 9.61
C LEU A 3 4.20 -2.62 8.84
N THR A 4 3.11 -3.20 8.30
CA THR A 4 1.95 -2.45 7.83
C THR A 4 0.84 -2.54 8.88
N THR A 5 0.26 -1.40 9.26
CA THR A 5 -0.69 -1.29 10.36
C THR A 5 -1.68 -0.14 10.12
N ASN A 6 -2.82 -0.17 10.80
CA ASN A 6 -3.72 0.97 10.91
C ASN A 6 -3.33 1.96 12.03
N GLY A 7 -2.19 1.76 12.69
CA GLY A 7 -1.69 2.60 13.77
C GLY A 7 -2.30 2.35 15.15
N LEU A 8 -3.41 1.63 15.24
CA LEU A 8 -4.10 1.42 16.51
C LEU A 8 -3.28 0.54 17.47
N GLY A 9 -3.03 1.03 18.68
CA GLY A 9 -2.23 0.34 19.69
C GLY A 9 -0.72 0.34 19.44
N LEU A 10 -0.26 1.02 18.37
CA LEU A 10 1.16 1.16 18.09
C LEU A 10 1.84 2.06 19.14
N ASP A 11 1.11 3.02 19.72
CA ASP A 11 1.53 3.89 20.83
C ASP A 11 2.09 3.09 22.04
N ARG A 12 1.52 1.91 22.31
CA ARG A 12 1.95 1.05 23.42
C ARG A 12 3.04 0.04 23.04
N ARG A 13 3.31 -0.16 21.75
CA ARG A 13 4.15 -1.24 21.24
C ARG A 13 5.37 -0.79 20.45
N ALA A 14 5.41 0.48 20.01
CA ALA A 14 6.44 0.95 19.10
C ALA A 14 7.86 0.71 19.62
N ALA A 15 8.13 1.01 20.88
CA ALA A 15 9.44 0.80 21.49
C ALA A 15 9.82 -0.69 21.57
N GLN A 16 8.89 -1.56 21.96
CA GLN A 16 9.12 -3.00 22.00
C GLN A 16 9.38 -3.59 20.61
N LEU A 17 8.61 -3.15 19.61
CA LEU A 17 8.78 -3.58 18.22
C LEU A 17 10.15 -3.14 17.67
N ARG A 18 10.57 -1.91 18.00
CA ARG A 18 11.90 -1.42 17.65
C ARG A 18 12.99 -2.28 18.28
N SER A 19 12.89 -2.57 19.56
CA SER A 19 13.85 -3.43 20.29
C SER A 19 13.87 -4.87 19.74
N ALA A 20 12.74 -5.36 19.21
CA ALA A 20 12.64 -6.66 18.56
C ALA A 20 13.16 -6.68 17.10
N GLY A 21 13.72 -5.56 16.60
CA GLY A 21 14.32 -5.50 15.27
C GLY A 21 13.40 -4.98 14.17
N LEU A 22 12.28 -4.35 14.50
CA LEU A 22 11.47 -3.65 13.50
C LEU A 22 12.19 -2.36 13.07
N ASP A 23 12.35 -2.15 11.77
CA ASP A 23 13.06 -0.98 11.23
C ASP A 23 12.11 0.20 10.94
N ARG A 24 10.96 -0.08 10.34
CA ARG A 24 10.06 0.94 9.81
C ARG A 24 8.61 0.50 9.82
N VAL A 25 7.71 1.49 9.69
CA VAL A 25 6.26 1.25 9.61
C VAL A 25 5.65 1.84 8.35
N ASN A 26 4.63 1.16 7.83
CA ASN A 26 3.68 1.69 6.88
C ASN A 26 2.34 1.83 7.61
N VAL A 27 1.81 3.03 7.72
CA VAL A 27 0.54 3.27 8.42
C VAL A 27 -0.54 3.63 7.42
N SER A 28 -1.69 2.96 7.50
CA SER A 28 -2.86 3.32 6.72
C SER A 28 -3.54 4.53 7.35
N LEU A 29 -3.61 5.63 6.60
CA LEU A 29 -4.26 6.87 7.04
C LEU A 29 -4.87 7.58 5.81
N ASP A 30 -6.16 7.37 5.60
CA ASP A 30 -6.85 7.84 4.40
C ASP A 30 -7.22 9.33 4.44
N SER A 31 -7.17 9.97 5.60
CA SER A 31 -7.43 11.41 5.76
C SER A 31 -6.79 11.95 7.04
N ILE A 32 -6.52 13.26 7.06
CA ILE A 32 -6.20 14.04 8.29
C ILE A 32 -7.42 14.76 8.87
N ASP A 33 -8.57 14.71 8.21
CA ASP A 33 -9.84 15.13 8.73
C ASP A 33 -10.49 13.99 9.49
N ALA A 34 -10.80 14.18 10.78
CA ALA A 34 -11.34 13.15 11.66
C ALA A 34 -12.71 12.63 11.19
N SER A 35 -13.54 13.49 10.60
CA SER A 35 -14.88 13.13 10.13
C SER A 35 -14.80 12.26 8.85
N VAL A 36 -13.93 12.64 7.92
CA VAL A 36 -13.65 11.86 6.70
C VAL A 36 -13.02 10.52 7.09
N TYR A 37 -12.05 10.53 8.02
CA TYR A 37 -11.44 9.30 8.52
C TYR A 37 -12.48 8.36 9.14
N ALA A 38 -13.36 8.88 10.01
CA ALA A 38 -14.39 8.09 10.68
C ALA A 38 -15.38 7.48 9.67
N THR A 39 -15.80 8.25 8.66
CA THR A 39 -16.69 7.79 7.60
C THR A 39 -16.02 6.71 6.74
N THR A 40 -14.79 6.93 6.30
CA THR A 40 -14.04 5.99 5.44
C THR A 40 -13.73 4.68 6.17
N THR A 41 -13.24 4.78 7.41
CA THR A 41 -12.85 3.60 8.19
C THR A 41 -14.01 2.96 8.96
N ARG A 42 -15.15 3.64 9.04
CA ARG A 42 -16.32 3.29 9.88
C ARG A 42 -15.97 3.18 11.36
N ARG A 43 -14.97 3.98 11.79
CA ARG A 43 -14.46 3.98 13.18
C ARG A 43 -13.94 5.36 13.55
N ASP A 44 -14.43 5.89 14.66
CA ASP A 44 -13.91 7.14 15.23
C ASP A 44 -12.64 6.87 16.05
N ARG A 45 -11.53 6.62 15.37
CA ARG A 45 -10.23 6.28 15.98
C ARG A 45 -9.06 7.09 15.37
N PHE A 46 -9.36 8.23 14.77
CA PHE A 46 -8.35 9.09 14.14
C PHE A 46 -7.24 9.51 15.09
N ALA A 47 -7.59 10.00 16.28
CA ALA A 47 -6.62 10.42 17.29
C ALA A 47 -5.71 9.26 17.74
N ASP A 48 -6.23 8.04 17.80
CA ASP A 48 -5.43 6.84 18.15
C ASP A 48 -4.43 6.50 17.07
N ALA A 49 -4.83 6.60 15.79
CA ALA A 49 -3.93 6.36 14.66
C ALA A 49 -2.78 7.38 14.64
N LEU A 50 -3.07 8.67 14.87
CA LEU A 50 -2.04 9.71 14.98
C LEU A 50 -1.09 9.47 16.15
N ARG A 51 -1.60 9.12 17.33
CA ARG A 51 -0.73 8.77 18.48
C ARG A 51 0.18 7.59 18.14
N GLY A 52 -0.33 6.60 17.41
CA GLY A 52 0.47 5.48 16.94
C GLY A 52 1.60 5.91 15.99
N ILE A 53 1.33 6.82 15.06
CA ILE A 53 2.36 7.36 14.15
C ILE A 53 3.42 8.14 14.94
N GLN A 54 3.01 8.99 15.87
CA GLN A 54 3.92 9.77 16.73
C GLN A 54 4.81 8.86 17.58
N ALA A 55 4.24 7.84 18.20
CA ALA A 55 4.99 6.87 18.98
C ALA A 55 5.99 6.07 18.12
N ALA A 56 5.64 5.74 16.89
CA ALA A 56 6.56 5.10 15.95
C ALA A 56 7.75 6.00 15.61
N ALA A 57 7.50 7.32 15.38
CA ALA A 57 8.55 8.30 15.15
C ALA A 57 9.49 8.43 16.36
N MET A 58 8.92 8.55 17.56
CA MET A 58 9.69 8.62 18.81
C MET A 58 10.52 7.37 19.09
N ALA A 59 10.03 6.21 18.68
CA ALA A 59 10.77 4.94 18.79
C ALA A 59 11.85 4.75 17.71
N GLY A 60 12.00 5.69 16.77
CA GLY A 60 12.98 5.60 15.69
C GLY A 60 12.62 4.60 14.59
N LEU A 61 11.35 4.27 14.41
CA LEU A 61 10.85 3.43 13.32
C LEU A 61 10.77 4.23 12.01
N ASN A 62 11.90 4.43 11.35
CA ASN A 62 12.01 5.28 10.18
C ASN A 62 12.39 4.49 8.91
N PRO A 63 11.98 4.95 7.71
CA PRO A 63 11.01 6.04 7.47
C PRO A 63 9.58 5.63 7.85
N ILE A 64 8.81 6.60 8.34
CA ILE A 64 7.36 6.43 8.48
C ILE A 64 6.72 6.62 7.12
N LYS A 65 6.02 5.61 6.64
CA LYS A 65 5.28 5.68 5.39
C LYS A 65 3.78 5.72 5.69
N VAL A 66 3.11 6.71 5.13
CA VAL A 66 1.66 6.83 5.21
C VAL A 66 1.05 6.39 3.89
N ASN A 67 0.14 5.44 3.93
CA ASN A 67 -0.60 4.96 2.76
C ASN A 67 -2.04 5.43 2.83
N ALA A 68 -2.54 5.99 1.74
CA ALA A 68 -3.93 6.38 1.57
C ALA A 68 -4.48 5.80 0.28
N VAL A 69 -5.70 5.26 0.32
CA VAL A 69 -6.40 4.82 -0.89
C VAL A 69 -7.05 6.04 -1.54
N ALA A 70 -6.81 6.21 -2.84
CA ALA A 70 -7.39 7.30 -3.62
C ALA A 70 -8.86 7.00 -3.94
N MET A 71 -9.78 7.57 -3.15
CA MET A 71 -11.23 7.42 -3.31
C MET A 71 -11.82 8.60 -4.06
N ALA A 72 -12.63 8.33 -5.10
CA ALA A 72 -13.13 9.34 -6.00
C ALA A 72 -13.98 10.43 -5.33
N ASP A 73 -14.70 10.09 -4.28
CA ASP A 73 -15.59 10.98 -3.53
C ASP A 73 -14.86 11.93 -2.57
N THR A 74 -13.63 11.63 -2.20
CA THR A 74 -12.90 12.41 -1.17
C THR A 74 -11.54 12.93 -1.63
N ILE A 75 -10.99 12.44 -2.73
CA ILE A 75 -9.60 12.69 -3.14
C ILE A 75 -9.27 14.18 -3.31
N GLU A 76 -10.20 14.98 -3.83
CA GLU A 76 -9.99 16.41 -4.06
C GLU A 76 -9.69 17.18 -2.76
N GLN A 77 -10.36 16.80 -1.68
CA GLN A 77 -10.16 17.39 -0.36
C GLN A 77 -8.96 16.75 0.36
N VAL A 78 -8.85 15.43 0.27
CA VAL A 78 -7.89 14.65 1.07
C VAL A 78 -6.47 14.79 0.53
N ALA A 79 -6.26 14.75 -0.78
CA ALA A 79 -4.92 14.65 -1.33
C ALA A 79 -4.03 15.86 -0.95
N PRO A 80 -4.46 17.12 -1.16
CA PRO A 80 -3.59 18.27 -0.84
C PRO A 80 -3.35 18.41 0.66
N SER A 81 -4.37 18.20 1.48
CA SER A 81 -4.27 18.35 2.94
C SER A 81 -3.37 17.27 3.57
N LEU A 82 -3.52 16.03 3.13
CA LEU A 82 -2.69 14.91 3.60
C LEU A 82 -1.24 15.05 3.14
N LEU A 83 -1.00 15.56 1.92
CA LEU A 83 0.35 15.84 1.43
C LEU A 83 1.01 16.95 2.24
N ASP A 84 0.34 18.08 2.46
CA ASP A 84 0.89 19.20 3.26
C ASP A 84 1.27 18.71 4.68
N LYS A 85 0.37 17.99 5.34
CA LYS A 85 0.63 17.41 6.66
C LYS A 85 1.83 16.45 6.62
N SER A 86 1.89 15.57 5.64
CA SER A 86 2.97 14.59 5.52
C SER A 86 4.33 15.25 5.32
N LEU A 87 4.40 16.31 4.52
CA LEU A 87 5.62 17.08 4.33
C LEU A 87 6.10 17.74 5.63
N ARG A 88 5.17 18.35 6.41
CA ARG A 88 5.49 18.98 7.69
C ARG A 88 5.97 18.00 8.75
N GLU A 89 5.43 16.79 8.74
CA GLU A 89 5.78 15.73 9.70
C GLU A 89 6.96 14.85 9.23
N GLY A 90 7.46 15.05 8.01
CA GLY A 90 8.52 14.22 7.43
C GLY A 90 8.08 12.82 7.07
N TRP A 91 6.78 12.58 6.86
CA TRP A 91 6.28 11.29 6.42
C TRP A 91 6.45 11.08 4.92
N GLN A 92 6.62 9.83 4.51
CA GLN A 92 6.60 9.45 3.12
C GLN A 92 5.16 9.05 2.72
N LEU A 93 4.38 10.01 2.23
CA LEU A 93 3.02 9.77 1.76
C LEU A 93 3.03 8.93 0.48
N ARG A 94 2.10 7.98 0.39
CA ARG A 94 1.84 7.20 -0.82
C ARG A 94 0.35 7.07 -1.04
N PHE A 95 -0.13 7.51 -2.19
CA PHE A 95 -1.48 7.21 -2.65
C PHE A 95 -1.50 5.88 -3.40
N ILE A 96 -2.55 5.11 -3.18
CA ILE A 96 -2.77 3.80 -3.80
C ILE A 96 -4.06 3.88 -4.60
N GLU A 97 -4.03 3.54 -5.88
CA GLU A 97 -5.25 3.41 -6.67
C GLU A 97 -6.17 2.36 -6.05
N HIS A 98 -7.47 2.66 -6.01
CA HIS A 98 -8.47 1.74 -5.51
C HIS A 98 -8.51 0.48 -6.36
N MET A 99 -8.16 -0.65 -5.77
CA MET A 99 -8.02 -1.95 -6.43
C MET A 99 -9.25 -2.83 -6.23
N PRO A 100 -9.59 -3.70 -7.20
CA PRO A 100 -10.68 -4.67 -7.09
C PRO A 100 -10.32 -5.84 -6.17
N LEU A 101 -10.35 -5.64 -4.87
CA LEU A 101 -9.98 -6.63 -3.86
C LEU A 101 -11.17 -6.95 -2.94
N GLY A 102 -11.40 -8.24 -2.71
CA GLY A 102 -12.48 -8.70 -1.85
C GLY A 102 -13.88 -8.59 -2.49
N ALA A 103 -14.92 -8.69 -1.66
CA ALA A 103 -16.32 -8.74 -2.09
C ALA A 103 -16.98 -7.36 -2.30
N GLN A 104 -16.24 -6.27 -2.20
CA GLN A 104 -16.81 -4.92 -2.34
C GLN A 104 -17.13 -4.60 -3.81
N ALA A 105 -18.20 -3.86 -4.02
CA ALA A 105 -18.52 -3.33 -5.34
C ALA A 105 -17.38 -2.40 -5.80
N TRP A 106 -16.73 -2.77 -6.89
CA TRP A 106 -15.67 -2.00 -7.51
C TRP A 106 -16.06 -1.67 -8.94
N SER A 107 -15.78 -0.47 -9.37
CA SER A 107 -16.00 -0.06 -10.76
C SER A 107 -14.77 0.65 -11.29
N ARG A 108 -14.51 0.42 -12.58
CA ARG A 108 -13.39 1.07 -13.27
C ARG A 108 -13.57 2.59 -13.36
N GLN A 109 -14.81 3.08 -13.40
CA GLN A 109 -15.14 4.49 -13.42
C GLN A 109 -14.83 5.21 -12.10
N ALA A 110 -14.76 4.48 -10.99
CA ALA A 110 -14.43 5.04 -9.68
C ALA A 110 -12.91 5.11 -9.43
N ILE A 111 -12.07 4.72 -10.39
CA ILE A 111 -10.61 4.77 -10.22
C ILE A 111 -10.17 6.23 -10.32
N VAL A 112 -9.45 6.67 -9.30
CA VAL A 112 -8.65 7.90 -9.34
C VAL A 112 -7.28 7.53 -9.88
N SER A 113 -7.00 7.92 -11.13
CA SER A 113 -5.73 7.61 -11.77
C SER A 113 -4.54 8.38 -11.15
N ALA A 114 -3.33 7.85 -11.34
CA ALA A 114 -2.11 8.56 -10.96
C ALA A 114 -2.06 9.99 -11.54
N GLN A 115 -2.47 10.15 -12.80
CA GLN A 115 -2.50 11.47 -13.44
C GLN A 115 -3.47 12.43 -12.74
N ARG A 116 -4.66 11.96 -12.35
CA ARG A 116 -5.63 12.79 -11.63
C ARG A 116 -5.08 13.25 -10.27
N ILE A 117 -4.37 12.40 -9.54
CA ILE A 117 -3.73 12.77 -8.27
C ILE A 117 -2.67 13.88 -8.50
N LEU A 118 -1.86 13.75 -9.55
CA LEU A 118 -0.86 14.76 -9.91
C LEU A 118 -1.51 16.10 -10.30
N ASP A 119 -2.60 16.06 -11.06
CA ASP A 119 -3.34 17.25 -11.45
C ASP A 119 -3.94 17.98 -10.23
N ILE A 120 -4.45 17.22 -9.24
CA ILE A 120 -4.93 17.77 -7.96
C ILE A 120 -3.78 18.46 -7.22
N PHE A 121 -2.62 17.86 -7.15
CA PHE A 121 -1.47 18.49 -6.50
C PHE A 121 -1.05 19.77 -7.20
N ALA A 122 -0.95 19.76 -8.53
CA ALA A 122 -0.60 20.94 -9.31
C ALA A 122 -1.61 22.08 -9.12
N ALA A 123 -2.92 21.76 -9.14
CA ALA A 123 -3.98 22.72 -8.92
C ALA A 123 -3.95 23.35 -7.50
N ASN A 124 -3.34 22.65 -6.53
CA ASN A 124 -3.17 23.13 -5.15
C ASN A 124 -1.75 23.70 -4.88
N GLY A 125 -0.99 24.06 -5.92
CA GLY A 125 0.29 24.74 -5.80
C GLY A 125 1.43 23.86 -5.29
N PHE A 126 1.38 22.54 -5.55
CA PHE A 126 2.52 21.68 -5.35
C PHE A 126 3.29 21.51 -6.66
N GLU A 127 4.54 21.93 -6.66
CA GLU A 127 5.45 21.68 -7.78
C GLU A 127 6.11 20.31 -7.60
N LEU A 128 5.96 19.46 -8.63
CA LEU A 128 6.37 18.07 -8.59
C LEU A 128 7.38 17.77 -9.69
N THR A 129 8.50 17.13 -9.32
CA THR A 129 9.48 16.59 -10.26
C THR A 129 9.52 15.08 -10.13
N GLU A 130 9.37 14.36 -11.23
CA GLU A 130 9.39 12.92 -11.24
C GLU A 130 10.77 12.36 -10.88
N LEU A 131 10.79 11.42 -9.92
CA LEU A 131 12.00 10.69 -9.51
C LEU A 131 12.03 9.26 -10.07
N GLY A 132 10.94 8.82 -10.68
CA GLY A 132 10.80 7.46 -11.16
C GLY A 132 10.46 6.45 -10.07
N ARG A 133 10.76 5.18 -10.34
CA ARG A 133 10.46 4.05 -9.47
C ARG A 133 11.74 3.33 -9.08
N PRO A 134 12.34 3.67 -7.93
CA PRO A 134 13.60 3.06 -7.49
C PRO A 134 13.39 1.61 -7.03
N ASP A 135 14.37 0.75 -7.28
CA ASP A 135 14.51 -0.59 -6.70
C ASP A 135 13.28 -1.49 -6.88
N ARG A 136 12.60 -1.48 -8.02
CA ARG A 136 11.38 -2.27 -8.30
C ARG A 136 10.25 -2.07 -7.28
N ARG A 137 10.28 -0.99 -6.51
CA ARG A 137 9.24 -0.67 -5.52
C ARG A 137 7.93 -0.32 -6.22
N PRO A 138 6.78 -0.61 -5.61
CA PRO A 138 5.47 -0.37 -6.23
C PRO A 138 5.15 1.10 -6.45
N ALA A 139 5.71 2.00 -5.63
CA ALA A 139 5.44 3.43 -5.71
C ALA A 139 6.37 4.12 -6.70
N GLN A 140 5.80 4.79 -7.69
CA GLN A 140 6.48 5.83 -8.45
C GLN A 140 6.58 7.06 -7.56
N LEU A 141 7.74 7.73 -7.53
CA LEU A 141 8.04 8.82 -6.63
C LEU A 141 8.15 10.15 -7.36
N TRP A 142 7.72 11.20 -6.66
CA TRP A 142 7.89 12.60 -7.07
C TRP A 142 8.50 13.39 -5.93
N GLN A 143 9.46 14.25 -6.28
CA GLN A 143 9.97 15.29 -5.41
C GLN A 143 8.96 16.42 -5.36
N VAL A 144 8.63 16.89 -4.17
CA VAL A 144 7.82 18.09 -3.94
C VAL A 144 8.74 19.24 -3.59
N ALA A 145 8.69 20.32 -4.35
CA ALA A 145 9.50 21.50 -4.09
C ALA A 145 9.08 22.20 -2.78
N PRO A 146 10.02 22.71 -1.98
CA PRO A 146 9.69 23.52 -0.81
C PRO A 146 9.13 24.90 -1.26
N THR A 147 8.37 25.52 -0.37
CA THR A 147 7.94 26.92 -0.50
C THR A 147 8.38 27.70 0.76
N ALA A 148 8.13 28.99 0.81
CA ALA A 148 8.42 29.80 2.00
C ALA A 148 7.71 29.31 3.28
N THR A 149 6.58 28.61 3.13
CA THR A 149 5.73 28.20 4.26
C THR A 149 5.59 26.70 4.43
N ARG A 150 6.13 25.91 3.50
CA ARG A 150 5.99 24.45 3.45
C ARG A 150 7.32 23.79 3.12
N PRO A 151 7.77 22.79 3.89
CA PRO A 151 8.98 22.03 3.56
C PRO A 151 8.77 21.23 2.27
N GLY A 152 9.86 20.94 1.58
CA GLY A 152 9.89 19.97 0.49
C GLY A 152 9.90 18.53 1.03
N GLY A 153 9.77 17.58 0.12
CA GLY A 153 9.79 16.15 0.46
C GLY A 153 9.44 15.29 -0.73
N THR A 154 8.97 14.07 -0.46
CA THR A 154 8.58 13.13 -1.52
C THR A 154 7.17 12.62 -1.34
N VAL A 155 6.47 12.43 -2.45
CA VAL A 155 5.19 11.72 -2.50
C VAL A 155 5.30 10.55 -3.48
N GLY A 156 4.64 9.45 -3.17
CA GLY A 156 4.56 8.27 -4.03
C GLY A 156 3.16 8.00 -4.53
N ILE A 157 3.03 7.38 -5.70
CA ILE A 157 1.76 6.87 -6.21
C ILE A 157 1.96 5.42 -6.62
N ILE A 158 1.09 4.53 -6.12
CA ILE A 158 1.04 3.11 -6.45
C ILE A 158 -0.11 2.91 -7.43
N ALA A 159 0.19 3.08 -8.70
CA ALA A 159 -0.77 3.01 -9.79
C ALA A 159 -0.91 1.57 -10.32
N SER A 160 -1.48 0.69 -9.51
CA SER A 160 -1.58 -0.74 -9.83
C SER A 160 -2.48 -1.03 -11.02
N ILE A 161 -3.41 -0.13 -11.35
CA ILE A 161 -4.43 -0.31 -12.39
C ILE A 161 -4.11 0.51 -13.63
N THR A 162 -3.81 1.81 -13.48
CA THR A 162 -3.62 2.71 -14.63
C THR A 162 -2.20 2.72 -15.17
N ARG A 163 -1.20 2.42 -14.32
CA ARG A 163 0.23 2.29 -14.67
C ARG A 163 0.83 1.04 -14.02
N PRO A 164 0.39 -0.17 -14.44
CA PRO A 164 0.83 -1.40 -13.81
C PRO A 164 2.34 -1.59 -13.96
N PHE A 165 2.96 -2.12 -12.90
CA PHE A 165 4.40 -2.34 -12.78
C PHE A 165 4.72 -3.83 -12.60
N CYS A 166 3.98 -4.69 -13.30
CA CYS A 166 4.05 -6.14 -13.16
C CYS A 166 5.36 -6.72 -13.68
N ASP A 167 5.95 -6.11 -14.70
CA ASP A 167 7.18 -6.57 -15.35
C ASP A 167 8.38 -6.63 -14.37
N ASP A 168 8.38 -5.75 -13.37
CA ASP A 168 9.42 -5.68 -12.33
C ASP A 168 8.95 -6.23 -10.96
N CYS A 169 7.84 -6.96 -10.91
CA CYS A 169 7.27 -7.38 -9.64
C CYS A 169 7.86 -8.71 -9.15
N ASP A 170 8.70 -8.64 -8.13
CA ASP A 170 9.33 -9.78 -7.45
C ASP A 170 8.59 -10.23 -6.17
N ARG A 171 7.41 -9.65 -5.88
CA ARG A 171 6.70 -9.86 -4.61
C ARG A 171 5.97 -11.19 -4.58
N THR A 172 6.08 -11.85 -3.44
CA THR A 172 5.21 -12.96 -3.02
C THR A 172 4.58 -12.61 -1.67
N ARG A 173 3.50 -13.29 -1.31
CA ARG A 173 2.82 -13.15 -0.03
C ARG A 173 2.59 -14.51 0.59
N LEU A 174 2.86 -14.62 1.86
CA LEU A 174 2.40 -15.74 2.67
C LEU A 174 1.26 -15.25 3.54
N THR A 175 0.10 -15.84 3.39
CA THR A 175 -1.09 -15.48 4.17
C THR A 175 -1.01 -16.06 5.58
N ALA A 176 -1.81 -15.53 6.52
CA ALA A 176 -1.84 -16.03 7.89
C ALA A 176 -2.31 -17.48 7.99
N ASP A 177 -3.06 -17.97 7.02
CA ASP A 177 -3.50 -19.36 6.89
C ASP A 177 -2.54 -20.24 6.08
N GLY A 178 -1.33 -19.71 5.74
CA GLY A 178 -0.24 -20.47 5.16
C GLY A 178 -0.34 -20.72 3.65
N GLN A 179 -1.09 -19.88 2.94
CA GLN A 179 -1.18 -19.93 1.48
C GLN A 179 -0.16 -18.98 0.84
N LEU A 180 0.60 -19.46 -0.12
CA LEU A 180 1.50 -18.63 -0.92
C LEU A 180 0.75 -18.05 -2.12
N MET A 181 0.80 -16.73 -2.23
CA MET A 181 0.28 -15.97 -3.37
C MET A 181 1.43 -15.27 -4.08
N THR A 182 1.56 -15.47 -5.39
CA THR A 182 2.61 -14.83 -6.20
C THR A 182 2.16 -13.50 -6.81
N CYS A 183 0.87 -13.23 -6.84
CA CYS A 183 0.28 -11.98 -7.30
C CYS A 183 -0.87 -11.57 -6.36
N LEU A 184 -1.02 -10.26 -6.13
CA LEU A 184 -2.13 -9.72 -5.33
C LEU A 184 -3.51 -10.06 -5.91
N PHE A 185 -3.58 -10.18 -7.23
CA PHE A 185 -4.81 -10.50 -7.97
C PHE A 185 -4.92 -11.99 -8.32
N ALA A 186 -3.97 -12.84 -7.88
CA ALA A 186 -4.03 -14.26 -8.16
C ALA A 186 -5.27 -14.90 -7.53
N GLN A 187 -5.91 -15.79 -8.27
CA GLN A 187 -6.96 -16.67 -7.76
C GLN A 187 -6.39 -18.00 -7.26
N ALA A 188 -5.30 -18.46 -7.86
CA ALA A 188 -4.60 -19.66 -7.44
C ALA A 188 -3.66 -19.34 -6.27
N GLU A 189 -3.65 -20.23 -5.30
CA GLU A 189 -2.82 -20.21 -4.12
C GLU A 189 -2.10 -21.54 -3.97
N THR A 190 -0.91 -21.53 -3.37
CA THR A 190 -0.15 -22.75 -3.07
C THR A 190 -0.16 -23.00 -1.57
N ASP A 191 -0.66 -24.14 -1.15
CA ASP A 191 -0.80 -24.47 0.29
C ASP A 191 0.52 -24.95 0.88
N LEU A 192 1.33 -24.01 1.37
CA LEU A 192 2.58 -24.33 2.09
C LEU A 192 2.31 -24.88 3.49
N ARG A 193 1.18 -24.53 4.11
CA ARG A 193 0.82 -25.08 5.43
C ARG A 193 0.56 -26.56 5.38
N ALA A 194 -0.13 -27.05 4.33
CA ALA A 194 -0.37 -28.48 4.17
C ALA A 194 0.95 -29.25 4.01
N LEU A 195 1.90 -28.74 3.23
CA LEU A 195 3.23 -29.32 3.09
C LEU A 195 3.96 -29.39 4.45
N LEU A 196 4.03 -28.24 5.15
CA LEU A 196 4.70 -28.17 6.46
C LEU A 196 4.07 -29.14 7.48
N ARG A 197 2.74 -29.23 7.55
CA ARG A 197 2.02 -30.13 8.44
C ARG A 197 2.09 -31.58 8.03
N GLY A 198 2.31 -31.86 6.73
CA GLY A 198 2.57 -33.18 6.18
C GLY A 198 3.98 -33.70 6.42
N GLY A 199 4.86 -32.88 7.05
CA GLY A 199 6.26 -33.27 7.34
C GLY A 199 7.19 -33.10 6.15
N ALA A 200 6.85 -32.25 5.17
CA ALA A 200 7.76 -31.93 4.05
C ALA A 200 9.04 -31.29 4.57
N SER A 201 10.16 -31.62 3.93
CA SER A 201 11.47 -31.01 4.23
C SER A 201 11.53 -29.54 3.83
N ASP A 202 12.51 -28.80 4.36
CA ASP A 202 12.76 -27.42 3.98
C ASP A 202 13.05 -27.27 2.49
N GLU A 203 13.73 -28.27 1.87
CA GLU A 203 14.04 -28.31 0.44
C GLU A 203 12.76 -28.47 -0.39
N GLU A 204 11.82 -29.30 0.03
CA GLU A 204 10.55 -29.50 -0.66
C GLU A 204 9.70 -28.23 -0.57
N ILE A 205 9.65 -27.55 0.58
CA ILE A 205 8.96 -26.27 0.76
C ILE A 205 9.60 -25.19 -0.11
N ALA A 206 10.94 -25.09 -0.11
CA ALA A 206 11.68 -24.13 -0.93
C ALA A 206 11.46 -24.37 -2.44
N SER A 207 11.51 -25.63 -2.88
CA SER A 207 11.24 -26.01 -4.28
C SER A 207 9.82 -25.64 -4.70
N THR A 208 8.83 -25.91 -3.84
CA THR A 208 7.43 -25.51 -4.11
C THR A 208 7.28 -24.00 -4.21
N TRP A 209 7.94 -23.23 -3.34
CA TRP A 209 7.93 -21.76 -3.42
C TRP A 209 8.58 -21.28 -4.72
N GLN A 210 9.73 -21.84 -5.10
CA GLN A 210 10.42 -21.50 -6.35
C GLN A 210 9.53 -21.78 -7.56
N GLN A 211 8.91 -22.96 -7.63
CA GLN A 211 8.00 -23.31 -8.72
C GLN A 211 6.81 -22.37 -8.82
N ALA A 212 6.14 -22.08 -7.70
CA ALA A 212 5.04 -21.13 -7.67
C ALA A 212 5.47 -19.74 -8.16
N THR A 213 6.68 -19.30 -7.80
CA THR A 213 7.23 -18.00 -8.22
C THR A 213 7.61 -18.00 -9.70
N TRP A 214 8.17 -19.12 -10.20
CA TRP A 214 8.53 -19.27 -11.60
C TRP A 214 7.32 -19.16 -12.54
N PHE A 215 6.21 -19.76 -12.15
CA PHE A 215 4.95 -19.71 -12.89
C PHE A 215 4.08 -18.49 -12.57
N LYS A 216 4.66 -17.49 -11.92
CA LYS A 216 3.96 -16.23 -11.66
C LYS A 216 3.50 -15.59 -12.97
N PRO A 217 2.21 -15.21 -13.12
CA PRO A 217 1.72 -14.55 -14.32
C PRO A 217 2.43 -13.23 -14.56
N LEU A 218 2.76 -12.93 -15.81
CA LEU A 218 3.48 -11.71 -16.23
C LEU A 218 2.74 -10.44 -15.84
N ALA A 219 1.41 -10.45 -15.87
CA ALA A 219 0.60 -9.33 -15.39
C ALA A 219 -0.84 -9.77 -15.12
N HIS A 220 -1.52 -9.06 -14.19
CA HIS A 220 -2.96 -9.20 -14.05
C HIS A 220 -3.65 -8.51 -15.25
N GLY A 221 -4.26 -9.29 -16.14
CA GLY A 221 -5.05 -8.78 -17.26
C GLY A 221 -4.25 -8.18 -18.43
N ARG A 222 -2.92 -8.27 -18.48
CA ARG A 222 -2.12 -7.86 -19.63
C ARG A 222 -2.15 -8.87 -20.77
N ASP A 223 -2.38 -10.14 -20.44
CA ASP A 223 -2.48 -11.22 -21.44
C ASP A 223 -3.84 -11.23 -22.16
N ALA A 224 -4.71 -10.33 -21.76
CA ALA A 224 -6.02 -10.18 -22.31
C ALA A 224 -5.99 -9.03 -23.31
N GLY A 225 -6.07 -9.34 -24.60
CA GLY A 225 -6.24 -8.38 -25.69
C GLY A 225 -7.45 -7.46 -25.48
N PRO A 226 -7.84 -6.64 -26.47
CA PRO A 226 -8.92 -5.62 -26.33
C PRO A 226 -10.26 -6.18 -25.86
N ASN A 227 -10.44 -7.51 -25.88
CA ASN A 227 -11.61 -8.23 -25.36
C ASN A 227 -11.38 -8.87 -23.97
N ALA A 228 -10.40 -8.40 -23.23
CA ALA A 228 -10.06 -8.92 -21.92
C ALA A 228 -11.26 -8.97 -20.98
N GLN A 229 -11.47 -10.14 -20.41
CA GLN A 229 -12.43 -10.31 -19.32
C GLN A 229 -12.13 -9.32 -18.16
N PRO A 230 -13.16 -8.91 -17.41
CA PRO A 230 -12.95 -8.03 -16.26
C PRO A 230 -11.89 -8.62 -15.34
N LEU A 231 -11.05 -7.75 -14.76
CA LEU A 231 -10.03 -8.09 -13.77
C LEU A 231 -10.55 -9.20 -12.86
N ASN A 232 -9.89 -10.37 -12.91
CA ASN A 232 -10.26 -11.49 -12.07
C ASN A 232 -10.10 -11.06 -10.61
N LEU A 233 -11.23 -10.87 -9.94
CA LEU A 233 -11.25 -10.40 -8.57
C LEU A 233 -10.77 -11.50 -7.64
N THR A 234 -9.71 -11.25 -6.87
CA THR A 234 -9.38 -12.13 -5.77
C THR A 234 -10.52 -12.14 -4.75
N ARG A 235 -10.84 -13.30 -4.22
CA ARG A 235 -11.86 -13.44 -3.17
C ARG A 235 -11.37 -12.96 -1.80
N ARG A 236 -10.04 -12.81 -1.64
CA ARG A 236 -9.46 -12.38 -0.38
C ARG A 236 -9.52 -10.86 -0.20
N SER A 237 -9.86 -10.43 1.00
CA SER A 237 -9.74 -9.03 1.40
C SER A 237 -8.28 -8.67 1.72
N MET A 238 -7.92 -7.38 1.65
CA MET A 238 -6.57 -6.92 2.02
C MET A 238 -6.18 -7.34 3.45
N SER A 239 -7.11 -7.37 4.39
CA SER A 239 -6.86 -7.77 5.78
C SER A 239 -6.45 -9.24 5.93
N THR A 240 -6.72 -10.09 4.95
CA THR A 240 -6.38 -11.53 4.99
C THR A 240 -5.12 -11.88 4.20
N ILE A 241 -4.55 -10.93 3.46
CA ILE A 241 -3.38 -11.12 2.60
C ILE A 241 -2.20 -10.21 2.95
N GLY A 242 -2.21 -9.61 4.14
CA GLY A 242 -1.11 -8.78 4.63
C GLY A 242 -1.04 -7.42 3.93
N GLY A 243 -2.13 -6.72 3.88
CA GLY A 243 -2.29 -5.38 3.28
C GLY A 243 -1.76 -4.26 4.10
#